data_22ee8d598c79c1161174d0ca42f0d9b0
#
_entry.id   22ee8d598c79c1161174d0ca42f0d9b0
#
_cell.length_a   1.000
_cell.length_b   1.000
_cell.length_c   1.000
_cell.angle_alpha   90.00
_cell.angle_beta   90.00
_cell.angle_gamma   90.00
#
_symmetry.space_group_name_H-M   'P 1'
#
loop_
_entity.id
_entity.type
_entity.pdbx_description
1 polymer ?
#
loop_
_entity_poly.entity_id
_entity_poly.type
_entity_poly.pdbx_seq_one_letter_code
_entity_poly.pdbx_strand_id
1 'polypeptide(L)'
;MEKKFYFHGGVDRNGINIEFTVEKKTGKKMRTYERGEFLDLCKETIELYTQSMRHTAKRVGLSCDYDNEYLTDSPNYRSVTQSIFIDLFKKGDIIEDLRPNIYDPIEGTTIADAEVQRISRETLLCDVKWETVEGSELLISTTRPELICACGVVMVHPDDERYKDL
;
A
#
# COMPACT_ATOMS: atom_id res chain seq x y z
N MET A 1 16.16 -41.07 -16.30
CA MET A 1 15.67 -39.78 -16.83
C MET A 1 16.23 -38.69 -15.95
N GLU A 2 17.20 -37.93 -16.40
CA GLU A 2 17.65 -36.72 -15.70
C GLU A 2 16.52 -35.68 -15.70
N LYS A 3 16.07 -35.27 -14.52
CA LYS A 3 15.11 -34.17 -14.39
C LYS A 3 15.90 -32.87 -14.56
N LYS A 4 15.66 -32.13 -15.62
CA LYS A 4 16.17 -30.77 -15.76
C LYS A 4 15.30 -29.85 -14.88
N PHE A 5 15.96 -29.13 -13.98
CA PHE A 5 15.32 -28.07 -13.18
C PHE A 5 15.45 -26.75 -13.94
N TYR A 6 14.33 -26.07 -14.12
CA TYR A 6 14.30 -24.78 -14.79
C TYR A 6 13.86 -23.70 -13.78
N PHE A 7 14.70 -22.70 -13.58
CA PHE A 7 14.46 -21.61 -12.66
C PHE A 7 14.47 -20.27 -13.41
N HIS A 8 13.27 -19.69 -13.56
CA HIS A 8 13.11 -18.36 -14.16
C HIS A 8 13.56 -17.28 -13.22
N GLY A 9 14.34 -16.32 -13.72
CA GLY A 9 14.52 -15.03 -13.09
C GLY A 9 13.26 -14.17 -13.26
N GLY A 10 12.96 -13.37 -12.25
CA GLY A 10 11.89 -12.39 -12.32
C GLY A 10 12.28 -11.11 -11.61
N VAL A 11 11.91 -9.96 -12.18
CA VAL A 11 12.18 -8.65 -11.60
C VAL A 11 10.88 -7.89 -11.46
N ASP A 12 10.53 -7.55 -10.22
CA ASP A 12 9.46 -6.60 -9.94
C ASP A 12 9.94 -5.19 -10.23
N ARG A 13 9.27 -4.56 -11.19
CA ARG A 13 9.62 -3.24 -11.73
C ARG A 13 8.51 -2.20 -11.52
N ASN A 14 7.54 -2.52 -10.68
CA ASN A 14 6.43 -1.62 -10.35
C ASN A 14 6.59 -1.07 -8.94
N GLY A 15 5.94 0.06 -8.68
CA GLY A 15 5.82 0.63 -7.35
C GLY A 15 6.27 2.08 -7.24
N ILE A 16 5.71 2.77 -6.27
CA ILE A 16 5.93 4.19 -5.95
C ILE A 16 7.40 4.50 -5.60
N ASN A 17 8.17 3.50 -5.16
CA ASN A 17 9.58 3.67 -4.80
C ASN A 17 10.45 4.20 -5.95
N ILE A 18 10.08 3.89 -7.20
CA ILE A 18 10.79 4.40 -8.37
C ILE A 18 10.54 5.90 -8.52
N GLU A 19 9.28 6.31 -8.37
CA GLU A 19 8.87 7.71 -8.45
C GLU A 19 9.58 8.55 -7.39
N PHE A 20 9.60 8.10 -6.14
CA PHE A 20 10.35 8.75 -5.06
C PHE A 20 11.86 8.79 -5.31
N THR A 21 12.41 7.76 -5.94
CA THR A 21 13.83 7.75 -6.29
C THR A 21 14.15 8.80 -7.35
N VAL A 22 13.28 8.97 -8.35
CA VAL A 22 13.44 10.01 -9.37
C VAL A 22 13.30 11.38 -8.73
N GLU A 23 12.30 11.63 -7.90
CA GLU A 23 12.14 12.89 -7.16
C GLU A 23 13.38 13.22 -6.33
N LYS A 24 13.91 12.23 -5.58
CA LYS A 24 15.11 12.40 -4.76
C LYS A 24 16.36 12.72 -5.58
N LYS A 25 16.53 12.07 -6.73
CA LYS A 25 17.67 12.31 -7.62
C LYS A 25 17.60 13.67 -8.29
N THR A 26 16.43 14.12 -8.68
CA THR A 26 16.25 15.36 -9.43
C THR A 26 15.99 16.56 -8.55
N GLY A 27 15.59 16.35 -7.29
CA GLY A 27 15.21 17.41 -6.37
C GLY A 27 13.86 18.08 -6.71
N LYS A 28 13.09 17.50 -7.64
CA LYS A 28 11.81 18.04 -8.10
C LYS A 28 10.69 17.05 -7.84
N LYS A 29 9.51 17.55 -7.45
CA LYS A 29 8.32 16.73 -7.26
C LYS A 29 7.72 16.28 -8.59
N MET A 30 7.19 15.05 -8.65
CA MET A 30 6.53 14.44 -9.81
C MET A 30 5.52 15.40 -10.48
N ARG A 31 4.74 16.11 -9.67
CA ARG A 31 3.71 17.05 -10.12
C ARG A 31 4.24 18.24 -10.94
N THR A 32 5.55 18.49 -10.92
CA THR A 32 6.19 19.59 -11.67
C THR A 32 6.69 19.20 -13.05
N TYR A 33 6.58 17.90 -13.39
CA TYR A 33 6.99 17.37 -14.69
C TYR A 33 5.80 17.20 -15.64
N GLU A 34 6.09 17.28 -16.91
CA GLU A 34 5.19 16.69 -17.91
C GLU A 34 5.19 15.17 -17.74
N ARG A 35 4.00 14.55 -17.87
CA ARG A 35 3.83 13.12 -17.59
C ARG A 35 4.79 12.23 -18.39
N GLY A 36 5.00 12.56 -19.69
CA GLY A 36 5.89 11.79 -20.56
C GLY A 36 7.34 11.84 -20.10
N GLU A 37 7.83 13.05 -19.80
CA GLU A 37 9.19 13.27 -19.29
C GLU A 37 9.44 12.49 -17.98
N PHE A 38 8.50 12.55 -17.05
CA PHE A 38 8.64 11.83 -15.79
C PHE A 38 8.65 10.31 -15.97
N LEU A 39 7.79 9.78 -16.84
CA LEU A 39 7.77 8.36 -17.17
C LEU A 39 9.08 7.88 -17.78
N ASP A 40 9.74 8.69 -18.60
CA ASP A 40 11.00 8.32 -19.21
C ASP A 40 12.14 8.31 -18.17
N LEU A 41 12.16 9.26 -17.24
CA LEU A 41 13.07 9.23 -16.09
C LEU A 41 12.86 7.99 -15.20
N CYS A 42 11.61 7.59 -14.99
CA CYS A 42 11.30 6.36 -14.28
C CYS A 42 11.82 5.12 -15.01
N LYS A 43 11.62 5.02 -16.33
CA LYS A 43 12.12 3.91 -17.15
C LYS A 43 13.65 3.79 -17.09
N GLU A 44 14.37 4.90 -17.24
CA GLU A 44 15.82 4.92 -17.13
C GLU A 44 16.29 4.45 -15.74
N THR A 45 15.62 4.92 -14.70
CA THR A 45 15.93 4.54 -13.31
C THR A 45 15.69 3.05 -13.07
N ILE A 46 14.55 2.52 -13.54
CA ILE A 46 14.22 1.09 -13.42
C ILE A 46 15.26 0.25 -14.13
N GLU A 47 15.66 0.62 -15.35
CA GLU A 47 16.64 -0.14 -16.12
C GLU A 47 17.99 -0.21 -15.42
N LEU A 48 18.46 0.92 -14.89
CA LEU A 48 19.69 1.01 -14.12
C LEU A 48 19.67 0.06 -12.91
N TYR A 49 18.58 0.07 -12.14
CA TYR A 49 18.45 -0.81 -10.98
C TYR A 49 18.29 -2.28 -11.37
N THR A 50 17.59 -2.59 -12.45
CA THR A 50 17.46 -3.96 -12.96
C THR A 50 18.83 -4.54 -13.29
N GLN A 51 19.69 -3.79 -13.98
CA GLN A 51 21.06 -4.21 -14.28
C GLN A 51 21.89 -4.43 -13.01
N SER A 52 21.78 -3.53 -12.04
CA SER A 52 22.45 -3.65 -10.76
C SER A 52 22.00 -4.91 -9.98
N MET A 53 20.70 -5.20 -9.97
CA MET A 53 20.14 -6.39 -9.32
C MET A 53 20.65 -7.67 -10.00
N ARG A 54 20.64 -7.74 -11.33
CA ARG A 54 21.20 -8.88 -12.08
C ARG A 54 22.68 -9.09 -11.77
N HIS A 55 23.45 -8.00 -11.74
CA HIS A 55 24.86 -8.09 -11.41
C HIS A 55 25.08 -8.64 -9.99
N THR A 56 24.33 -8.14 -9.02
CA THR A 56 24.38 -8.61 -7.63
C THR A 56 23.98 -10.09 -7.53
N ALA A 57 22.86 -10.47 -8.15
CA ALA A 57 22.39 -11.85 -8.16
C ALA A 57 23.44 -12.83 -8.73
N LYS A 58 24.07 -12.47 -9.85
CA LYS A 58 25.18 -13.24 -10.43
C LYS A 58 26.38 -13.36 -9.50
N ARG A 59 26.74 -12.28 -8.79
CA ARG A 59 27.88 -12.27 -7.85
C ARG A 59 27.65 -13.15 -6.63
N VAL A 60 26.43 -13.24 -6.13
CA VAL A 60 26.09 -14.13 -4.99
C VAL A 60 25.85 -15.58 -5.44
N GLY A 61 26.00 -15.88 -6.72
CA GLY A 61 25.89 -17.23 -7.26
C GLY A 61 24.46 -17.71 -7.48
N LEU A 62 23.48 -16.81 -7.60
CA LEU A 62 22.12 -17.21 -7.95
C LEU A 62 22.07 -17.76 -9.38
N SER A 63 21.75 -19.05 -9.50
CA SER A 63 21.64 -19.74 -10.78
C SER A 63 20.20 -19.69 -11.26
N CYS A 64 19.91 -18.76 -12.17
CA CYS A 64 18.64 -18.67 -12.85
C CYS A 64 18.85 -18.35 -14.34
N ASP A 65 17.80 -18.49 -15.13
CA ASP A 65 17.80 -18.10 -16.54
C ASP A 65 17.62 -16.59 -16.65
N TYR A 66 18.73 -15.87 -16.78
CA TYR A 66 18.75 -14.41 -16.94
C TYR A 66 18.39 -13.94 -18.34
N ASP A 67 18.39 -14.84 -19.33
CA ASP A 67 18.09 -14.49 -20.71
C ASP A 67 16.57 -14.53 -20.98
N ASN A 68 15.85 -15.34 -20.20
CA ASN A 68 14.40 -15.48 -20.29
C ASN A 68 13.68 -15.05 -18.99
N GLU A 69 14.20 -14.03 -18.30
CA GLU A 69 13.52 -13.49 -17.13
C GLU A 69 12.23 -12.75 -17.50
N TYR A 70 11.26 -12.77 -16.59
CA TYR A 70 10.06 -11.93 -16.74
C TYR A 70 10.22 -10.59 -16.01
N LEU A 71 9.68 -9.56 -16.63
CA LEU A 71 9.65 -8.21 -16.09
C LEU A 71 8.18 -7.81 -15.88
N THR A 72 7.81 -7.37 -14.67
CA THR A 72 6.42 -7.11 -14.32
C THR A 72 5.80 -5.93 -15.08
N ASP A 73 6.63 -5.05 -15.66
CA ASP A 73 6.23 -3.93 -16.51
C ASP A 73 6.23 -4.24 -18.01
N SER A 74 6.61 -5.47 -18.42
CA SER A 74 6.62 -5.86 -19.83
C SER A 74 5.21 -5.92 -20.42
N PRO A 75 5.02 -5.64 -21.73
CA PRO A 75 3.71 -5.70 -22.35
C PRO A 75 3.02 -7.06 -22.20
N ASN A 76 3.79 -8.16 -22.31
CA ASN A 76 3.27 -9.51 -22.15
C ASN A 76 2.76 -9.75 -20.72
N TYR A 77 3.53 -9.39 -19.70
CA TYR A 77 3.13 -9.56 -18.32
C TYR A 77 1.87 -8.73 -18.00
N ARG A 78 1.83 -7.48 -18.45
CA ARG A 78 0.65 -6.61 -18.29
C ARG A 78 -0.60 -7.19 -18.96
N SER A 79 -0.45 -7.75 -20.17
CA SER A 79 -1.55 -8.39 -20.90
C SER A 79 -2.15 -9.54 -20.11
N VAL A 80 -1.30 -10.43 -19.56
CA VAL A 80 -1.74 -11.57 -18.74
C VAL A 80 -2.45 -11.09 -17.48
N THR A 81 -1.84 -10.15 -16.75
CA THR A 81 -2.40 -9.60 -15.51
C THR A 81 -3.76 -8.95 -15.75
N GLN A 82 -3.88 -8.13 -16.81
CA GLN A 82 -5.15 -7.49 -17.16
C GLN A 82 -6.23 -8.51 -17.57
N SER A 83 -5.86 -9.57 -18.30
CA SER A 83 -6.80 -10.63 -18.67
C SER A 83 -7.33 -11.34 -17.43
N ILE A 84 -6.46 -11.69 -16.48
CA ILE A 84 -6.85 -12.32 -15.21
C ILE A 84 -7.78 -11.39 -14.41
N PHE A 85 -7.44 -10.11 -14.32
CA PHE A 85 -8.28 -9.12 -13.64
C PHE A 85 -9.70 -9.06 -14.24
N ILE A 86 -9.78 -8.99 -15.57
CA ILE A 86 -11.06 -8.93 -16.28
C ILE A 86 -11.89 -10.21 -16.03
N ASP A 87 -11.24 -11.37 -16.05
CA ASP A 87 -11.92 -12.64 -15.81
C ASP A 87 -12.46 -12.74 -14.37
N LEU A 88 -11.68 -12.32 -13.37
CA LEU A 88 -12.11 -12.30 -11.98
C LEU A 88 -13.22 -11.26 -11.74
N PHE A 89 -13.13 -10.09 -12.39
CA PHE A 89 -14.20 -9.10 -12.33
C PHE A 89 -15.52 -9.62 -12.92
N LYS A 90 -15.47 -10.30 -14.08
CA LYS A 90 -16.65 -10.92 -14.69
C LYS A 90 -17.27 -12.04 -13.84
N LYS A 91 -16.46 -12.74 -13.04
CA LYS A 91 -16.92 -13.76 -12.09
C LYS A 91 -17.51 -13.17 -10.82
N GLY A 92 -17.31 -11.88 -10.55
CA GLY A 92 -17.74 -11.23 -9.31
C GLY A 92 -16.78 -11.42 -8.13
N ASP A 93 -15.59 -11.96 -8.36
CA ASP A 93 -14.54 -12.12 -7.34
C ASP A 93 -13.83 -10.81 -7.02
N ILE A 94 -13.93 -9.82 -7.92
CA ILE A 94 -13.42 -8.46 -7.72
C ILE A 94 -14.59 -7.51 -7.77
N ILE A 95 -14.71 -6.69 -6.73
CA ILE A 95 -15.72 -5.64 -6.60
C ILE A 95 -15.06 -4.29 -6.33
N GLU A 96 -15.75 -3.20 -6.67
CA GLU A 96 -15.39 -1.85 -6.25
C GLU A 96 -16.17 -1.52 -4.98
N ASP A 97 -15.47 -1.11 -3.91
CA ASP A 97 -16.08 -0.78 -2.63
C ASP A 97 -15.29 0.33 -1.92
N LEU A 98 -15.97 0.98 -0.97
CA LEU A 98 -15.39 2.03 -0.13
C LEU A 98 -14.88 1.40 1.17
N ARG A 99 -13.58 1.57 1.43
CA ARG A 99 -12.98 1.15 2.69
C ARG A 99 -11.93 2.17 3.16
N PRO A 100 -11.75 2.34 4.49
CA PRO A 100 -10.65 3.15 5.02
C PRO A 100 -9.30 2.64 4.53
N ASN A 101 -8.40 3.57 4.20
CA ASN A 101 -7.03 3.27 3.84
C ASN A 101 -6.09 4.29 4.48
N ILE A 102 -4.82 3.91 4.66
CA ILE A 102 -3.80 4.83 5.18
C ILE A 102 -3.41 5.79 4.06
N TYR A 103 -3.39 7.07 4.36
CA TYR A 103 -3.12 8.14 3.41
C TYR A 103 -2.10 9.13 3.99
N ASP A 104 -1.09 9.47 3.19
CA ASP A 104 -0.12 10.50 3.53
C ASP A 104 -0.51 11.82 2.84
N PRO A 105 -0.92 12.85 3.62
CA PRO A 105 -1.32 14.14 3.06
C PRO A 105 -0.15 14.96 2.50
N ILE A 106 1.10 14.67 2.90
CA ILE A 106 2.28 15.36 2.41
C ILE A 106 2.62 14.88 1.00
N GLU A 107 2.67 13.57 0.82
CA GLU A 107 2.93 12.96 -0.49
C GLU A 107 1.66 12.89 -1.35
N GLY A 108 0.48 13.01 -0.74
CA GLY A 108 -0.81 13.03 -1.44
C GLY A 108 -1.19 11.68 -2.04
N THR A 109 -0.82 10.58 -1.37
CA THR A 109 -1.07 9.22 -1.85
C THR A 109 -1.41 8.27 -0.70
N THR A 110 -1.97 7.10 -1.05
CA THR A 110 -2.17 6.01 -0.10
C THR A 110 -0.87 5.27 0.16
N ILE A 111 -0.72 4.78 1.39
CA ILE A 111 0.47 4.07 1.85
C ILE A 111 0.12 2.61 2.10
N ALA A 112 1.00 1.69 1.67
CA ALA A 112 0.85 0.28 1.97
C ALA A 112 1.14 -0.01 3.44
N ASP A 113 0.45 -0.99 4.02
CA ASP A 113 0.63 -1.37 5.43
C ASP A 113 2.08 -1.71 5.79
N ALA A 114 2.83 -2.27 4.84
CA ALA A 114 4.24 -2.60 5.01
C ALA A 114 5.17 -1.38 5.16
N GLU A 115 4.73 -0.20 4.72
CA GLU A 115 5.49 1.05 4.78
C GLU A 115 5.18 1.85 6.04
N VAL A 116 4.16 1.45 6.81
CA VAL A 116 3.74 2.13 8.04
C VAL A 116 4.70 1.83 9.17
N GLN A 117 5.32 2.87 9.71
CA GLN A 117 6.13 2.79 10.92
C GLN A 117 5.29 3.20 12.13
N ARG A 118 5.13 2.26 13.08
CA ARG A 118 4.44 2.53 14.35
C ARG A 118 5.44 3.03 15.38
N ILE A 119 5.22 4.23 15.85
CA ILE A 119 6.03 4.83 16.92
C ILE A 119 5.19 5.00 18.17
N SER A 120 5.77 4.73 19.34
CA SER A 120 5.15 5.04 20.62
C SER A 120 5.41 6.50 20.99
N ARG A 121 4.37 7.21 21.40
CA ARG A 121 4.48 8.58 21.92
C ARG A 121 3.54 8.76 23.09
N GLU A 122 3.87 9.65 24.00
CA GLU A 122 2.96 10.08 25.04
C GLU A 122 1.82 10.91 24.43
N THR A 123 0.61 10.66 24.92
CA THR A 123 -0.58 11.39 24.52
C THR A 123 -1.55 11.51 25.71
N LEU A 124 -2.51 12.40 25.62
CA LEU A 124 -3.55 12.54 26.61
C LEU A 124 -4.69 11.56 26.31
N LEU A 125 -5.18 10.89 27.35
CA LEU A 125 -6.44 10.16 27.28
C LEU A 125 -7.53 11.09 27.81
N CYS A 126 -8.49 11.42 26.97
CA CYS A 126 -9.59 12.34 27.29
C CYS A 126 -10.86 11.53 27.50
N ASP A 127 -11.52 11.76 28.63
CA ASP A 127 -12.84 11.20 28.92
C ASP A 127 -13.92 12.14 28.44
N VAL A 128 -14.79 11.64 27.57
CA VAL A 128 -15.89 12.38 26.95
C VAL A 128 -17.19 11.81 27.46
N LYS A 129 -18.02 12.66 28.05
CA LYS A 129 -19.36 12.30 28.49
C LYS A 129 -20.38 12.52 27.36
N TRP A 130 -21.13 11.50 27.07
CA TRP A 130 -22.27 11.54 26.16
C TRP A 130 -23.52 11.31 26.93
N GLU A 131 -24.58 11.99 26.56
CA GLU A 131 -25.91 11.78 27.08
C GLU A 131 -26.71 10.92 26.10
N THR A 132 -27.30 9.85 26.61
CA THR A 132 -28.18 8.99 25.81
C THR A 132 -29.56 9.65 25.66
N VAL A 133 -30.35 9.17 24.70
CA VAL A 133 -31.74 9.68 24.50
C VAL A 133 -32.59 9.48 25.74
N GLU A 134 -32.28 8.49 26.56
CA GLU A 134 -32.99 8.13 27.80
C GLU A 134 -32.45 8.89 29.02
N GLY A 135 -31.44 9.76 28.85
CA GLY A 135 -30.88 10.59 29.90
C GLY A 135 -29.79 9.92 30.74
N SER A 136 -29.30 8.74 30.33
CA SER A 136 -28.15 8.09 30.96
C SER A 136 -26.86 8.70 30.46
N GLU A 137 -25.80 8.69 31.29
CA GLU A 137 -24.46 9.12 30.88
C GLU A 137 -23.67 7.93 30.33
N LEU A 138 -23.06 8.12 29.15
CA LEU A 138 -22.07 7.21 28.55
C LEU A 138 -20.70 7.87 28.56
N LEU A 139 -19.72 7.27 29.23
CA LEU A 139 -18.35 7.75 29.30
C LEU A 139 -17.48 7.02 28.28
N ILE A 140 -16.84 7.78 27.37
CA ILE A 140 -15.94 7.27 26.35
C ILE A 140 -14.56 7.88 26.55
N SER A 141 -13.54 7.04 26.65
CA SER A 141 -12.14 7.46 26.72
C SER A 141 -11.50 7.40 25.34
N THR A 142 -10.92 8.51 24.88
CA THR A 142 -10.26 8.59 23.57
C THR A 142 -8.95 9.36 23.68
N THR A 143 -7.97 8.95 22.86
CA THR A 143 -6.75 9.73 22.65
C THR A 143 -6.88 10.75 21.52
N ARG A 144 -8.05 10.80 20.85
CA ARG A 144 -8.34 11.67 19.70
C ARG A 144 -9.66 12.39 19.86
N PRO A 145 -9.78 13.30 20.82
CA PRO A 145 -11.03 14.04 21.07
C PRO A 145 -11.45 14.93 19.88
N GLU A 146 -10.50 15.32 19.02
CA GLU A 146 -10.77 16.09 17.80
C GLU A 146 -11.66 15.36 16.79
N LEU A 147 -11.79 14.03 16.89
CA LEU A 147 -12.62 13.22 16.00
C LEU A 147 -14.08 13.09 16.46
N ILE A 148 -14.44 13.68 17.60
CA ILE A 148 -15.82 13.61 18.14
C ILE A 148 -16.85 14.16 17.14
N CYS A 149 -16.50 15.22 16.40
CA CYS A 149 -17.39 15.79 15.39
C CYS A 149 -17.69 14.85 14.20
N ALA A 150 -16.89 13.81 14.00
CA ALA A 150 -17.08 12.78 12.98
C ALA A 150 -17.73 11.49 13.53
N CYS A 151 -18.08 11.45 14.83
CA CYS A 151 -18.72 10.31 15.45
C CYS A 151 -20.16 10.19 14.95
N GLY A 152 -20.46 9.13 14.21
CA GLY A 152 -21.81 8.82 13.73
C GLY A 152 -22.57 7.83 14.61
N VAL A 153 -21.84 6.98 15.35
CA VAL A 153 -22.40 5.93 16.20
C VAL A 153 -21.39 5.49 17.24
N VAL A 154 -21.89 5.13 18.41
CA VAL A 154 -21.10 4.48 19.47
C VAL A 154 -21.59 3.04 19.59
N MET A 155 -20.66 2.08 19.52
CA MET A 155 -20.97 0.67 19.65
C MET A 155 -20.26 0.11 20.88
N VAL A 156 -20.95 -0.73 21.63
CA VAL A 156 -20.43 -1.44 22.80
C VAL A 156 -20.59 -2.94 22.62
N HIS A 157 -19.77 -3.73 23.32
CA HIS A 157 -19.92 -5.16 23.29
C HIS A 157 -21.19 -5.57 24.07
N PRO A 158 -22.07 -6.44 23.57
CA PRO A 158 -23.33 -6.79 24.24
C PRO A 158 -23.15 -7.46 25.62
N ASP A 159 -22.01 -8.15 25.84
CA ASP A 159 -21.69 -8.81 27.10
C ASP A 159 -20.87 -7.91 28.06
N ASP A 160 -20.66 -6.64 27.75
CA ASP A 160 -19.94 -5.72 28.64
C ASP A 160 -20.85 -5.25 29.77
N GLU A 161 -20.51 -5.68 30.96
CA GLU A 161 -21.29 -5.40 32.19
C GLU A 161 -21.51 -3.89 32.44
N ARG A 162 -20.62 -3.04 31.93
CA ARG A 162 -20.71 -1.57 32.10
C ARG A 162 -21.89 -0.94 31.33
N TYR A 163 -22.39 -1.65 30.33
CA TYR A 163 -23.36 -1.12 29.37
C TYR A 163 -24.63 -1.98 29.25
N LYS A 164 -24.85 -2.90 30.19
CA LYS A 164 -26.02 -3.79 30.15
C LYS A 164 -27.35 -3.10 30.34
N ASP A 165 -27.31 -1.90 30.94
CA ASP A 165 -28.51 -1.11 31.26
C ASP A 165 -28.73 0.06 30.27
N LEU A 166 -27.99 0.06 29.14
CA LEU A 166 -28.10 1.03 28.05
C LEU A 166 -29.02 0.56 26.95
#